data_556ffbace0a0ef98f05b96bf85d870e8
#
_entry.id   556ffbace0a0ef98f05b96bf85d870e8
#
_cell.length_a   1.000
_cell.length_b   1.000
_cell.length_c   1.000
_cell.angle_alpha   90.00
_cell.angle_beta   90.00
_cell.angle_gamma   90.00
#
_symmetry.space_group_name_H-M   'P 1'
#
loop_
_entity.id
_entity.type
_entity.pdbx_description
1 polymer ?
#
loop_
_entity_poly.entity_id
_entity_poly.type
_entity_poly.pdbx_seq_one_letter_code
_entity_poly.pdbx_strand_id
1 'polypeptide(L)'
;MLENVLMLALLGVMAFFQNMAFTLVSRSRNSADPNYHRYCAWGSNGIWFICQILIVKNVWVAIHQGQWWYAGLAGLIYTLCTTEGSVLMMKRLLKTESGARRVGARLTELSKTKVTGSGSGGSGSGSYTRKSG
;
A
#
# COMPACT_ATOMS: atom_id res chain seq x y z
N MET A 1 19.11 -18.75 23.37
CA MET A 1 19.44 -17.34 23.09
C MET A 1 19.55 -17.05 21.59
N LEU A 2 20.35 -17.80 20.84
CA LEU A 2 20.52 -17.61 19.38
C LEU A 2 19.19 -17.76 18.61
N GLU A 3 18.35 -18.73 18.98
CA GLU A 3 17.03 -18.94 18.36
C GLU A 3 16.11 -17.72 18.50
N ASN A 4 16.08 -17.11 19.69
CA ASN A 4 15.25 -15.93 19.94
C ASN A 4 15.72 -14.74 19.10
N VAL A 5 17.03 -14.54 18.96
CA VAL A 5 17.60 -13.50 18.12
C VAL A 5 17.24 -13.73 16.64
N LEU A 6 17.36 -14.96 16.17
CA LEU A 6 17.00 -15.32 14.80
C LEU A 6 15.51 -15.09 14.52
N MET A 7 14.63 -15.45 15.48
CA MET A 7 13.19 -15.21 15.35
C MET A 7 12.84 -13.73 15.33
N LEU A 8 13.50 -12.89 16.13
CA LEU A 8 13.32 -11.45 16.08
C LEU A 8 13.82 -10.83 14.77
N ALA A 9 14.96 -11.29 14.27
CA ALA A 9 15.49 -10.86 12.98
C ALA A 9 14.54 -11.23 11.84
N LEU A 10 14.03 -12.47 11.83
CA LEU A 10 13.05 -12.93 10.85
C LEU A 10 11.75 -12.11 10.91
N LEU A 11 11.25 -11.84 12.12
CA LEU A 11 10.09 -10.98 12.32
C LEU A 11 10.31 -9.58 11.74
N GLY A 12 11.47 -8.97 12.00
CA GLY A 12 11.81 -7.65 11.48
C GLY A 12 11.84 -7.61 9.94
N VAL A 13 12.49 -8.59 9.32
CA VAL A 13 12.56 -8.72 7.86
C VAL A 13 11.17 -8.89 7.26
N MET A 14 10.35 -9.78 7.81
CA MET A 14 9.00 -10.03 7.32
C MET A 14 8.08 -8.82 7.53
N ALA A 15 8.19 -8.13 8.67
CA ALA A 15 7.45 -6.90 8.95
C ALA A 15 7.80 -5.77 7.98
N PHE A 16 9.08 -5.65 7.62
CA PHE A 16 9.55 -4.69 6.63
C PHE A 16 8.90 -4.95 5.25
N PHE A 17 8.95 -6.19 4.75
CA PHE A 17 8.33 -6.55 3.47
C PHE A 17 6.81 -6.45 3.51
N GLN A 18 6.18 -6.78 4.62
CA GLN A 18 4.73 -6.64 4.79
C GLN A 18 4.28 -5.21 4.50
N ASN A 19 4.94 -4.23 5.09
CA ASN A 19 4.53 -2.84 4.91
C ASN A 19 4.92 -2.25 3.55
N MET A 20 6.01 -2.73 2.96
CA MET A 20 6.27 -2.46 1.54
C MET A 20 5.12 -2.93 0.65
N ALA A 21 4.64 -4.16 0.88
CA ALA A 21 3.54 -4.74 0.12
C ALA A 21 2.21 -4.00 0.36
N PHE A 22 1.90 -3.59 1.59
CA PHE A 22 0.73 -2.76 1.89
C PHE A 22 0.77 -1.40 1.19
N THR A 23 1.93 -0.77 1.16
CA THR A 23 2.11 0.50 0.45
C THR A 23 1.86 0.32 -1.04
N LEU A 24 2.33 -0.79 -1.63
CA LEU A 24 2.09 -1.13 -3.03
C LEU A 24 0.60 -1.38 -3.31
N VAL A 25 -0.10 -2.14 -2.46
CA VAL A 25 -1.56 -2.39 -2.57
C VAL A 25 -2.34 -1.08 -2.48
N SER A 26 -1.99 -0.22 -1.53
CA SER A 26 -2.63 1.09 -1.39
C SER A 26 -2.53 1.92 -2.68
N ARG A 27 -1.37 1.87 -3.35
CA ARG A 27 -1.16 2.56 -4.63
C ARG A 27 -1.85 1.87 -5.81
N SER A 28 -1.90 0.53 -5.82
CA SER A 28 -2.54 -0.23 -6.89
C SER A 28 -4.05 0.03 -6.97
N ARG A 29 -4.70 0.42 -5.88
CA ARG A 29 -6.11 0.85 -5.88
C ARG A 29 -6.37 2.04 -6.78
N ASN A 30 -5.40 2.92 -6.95
CA ASN A 30 -5.50 4.13 -7.77
C ASN A 30 -5.06 3.89 -9.23
N SER A 31 -4.62 2.68 -9.59
CA SER A 31 -4.12 2.35 -10.93
C SER A 31 -5.23 2.11 -11.97
N ALA A 32 -6.48 1.95 -11.53
CA ALA A 32 -7.62 1.55 -12.36
C ALA A 32 -7.42 0.21 -13.11
N ASP A 33 -6.46 -0.62 -12.69
CA ASP A 33 -6.21 -1.96 -13.22
C ASP A 33 -6.56 -3.01 -12.15
N PRO A 34 -7.69 -3.73 -12.29
CA PRO A 34 -8.13 -4.74 -11.33
C PRO A 34 -7.17 -5.93 -11.22
N ASN A 35 -6.51 -6.32 -12.30
CA ASN A 35 -5.59 -7.45 -12.30
C ASN A 35 -4.31 -7.09 -11.54
N TYR A 36 -3.75 -5.93 -11.79
CA TYR A 36 -2.61 -5.41 -11.04
C TYR A 36 -2.92 -5.33 -9.54
N HIS A 37 -4.09 -4.79 -9.18
CA HIS A 37 -4.52 -4.74 -7.78
C HIS A 37 -4.65 -6.13 -7.16
N ARG A 38 -5.20 -7.11 -7.90
CA ARG A 38 -5.35 -8.50 -7.43
C ARG A 38 -4.01 -9.13 -7.08
N TYR A 39 -3.00 -9.01 -7.95
CA TYR A 39 -1.67 -9.57 -7.69
C TYR A 39 -0.99 -8.90 -6.48
N CYS A 40 -1.08 -7.57 -6.39
CA CYS A 40 -0.55 -6.84 -5.23
C CYS A 40 -1.24 -7.28 -3.93
N ALA A 41 -2.56 -7.46 -3.93
CA ALA A 41 -3.33 -7.88 -2.78
C ALA A 41 -2.99 -9.32 -2.35
N TRP A 42 -2.83 -10.25 -3.28
CA TRP A 42 -2.43 -11.61 -2.97
C TRP A 42 -1.06 -11.68 -2.31
N GLY A 43 -0.07 -10.98 -2.88
CA GLY A 43 1.27 -10.91 -2.30
C GLY A 43 1.25 -10.29 -0.89
N SER A 44 0.54 -9.18 -0.73
CA SER A 44 0.42 -8.50 0.56
C SER A 44 -0.25 -9.36 1.63
N ASN A 45 -1.36 -10.02 1.29
CA ASN A 45 -2.08 -10.88 2.24
C ASN A 45 -1.27 -12.13 2.62
N GLY A 46 -0.52 -12.70 1.68
CA GLY A 46 0.39 -13.83 1.97
C GLY A 46 1.49 -13.45 2.96
N ILE A 47 2.18 -12.33 2.70
CA ILE A 47 3.21 -11.82 3.61
C ILE A 47 2.62 -11.47 4.97
N TRP A 48 1.45 -10.82 5.00
CA TRP A 48 0.74 -10.50 6.24
C TRP A 48 0.44 -11.76 7.06
N PHE A 49 -0.07 -12.81 6.45
CA PHE A 49 -0.39 -14.07 7.14
C PHE A 49 0.85 -14.69 7.79
N ILE A 50 1.98 -14.76 7.07
CA ILE A 50 3.24 -15.25 7.62
C ILE A 50 3.70 -14.37 8.79
N CYS A 51 3.58 -13.06 8.67
CA CYS A 51 3.97 -12.11 9.72
C CYS A 51 3.14 -12.30 10.98
N GLN A 52 1.81 -12.55 10.85
CA GLN A 52 0.94 -12.83 11.99
C GLN A 52 1.36 -14.12 12.73
N ILE A 53 1.71 -15.18 12.01
CA ILE A 53 2.21 -16.42 12.64
C ILE A 53 3.49 -16.14 13.45
N LEU A 54 4.41 -15.35 12.92
CA LEU A 54 5.65 -14.99 13.62
C LEU A 54 5.39 -14.14 14.85
N ILE A 55 4.48 -13.18 14.78
CA ILE A 55 4.08 -12.34 15.93
C ILE A 55 3.47 -13.21 17.02
N VAL A 56 2.48 -14.05 16.68
CA VAL A 56 1.81 -14.93 17.63
C VAL A 56 2.83 -15.85 18.29
N LYS A 57 3.72 -16.47 17.52
CA LYS A 57 4.78 -17.35 18.08
C LYS A 57 5.68 -16.59 19.06
N ASN A 58 6.19 -15.42 18.71
CA ASN A 58 7.09 -14.64 19.57
C ASN A 58 6.39 -14.19 20.86
N VAL A 59 5.15 -13.69 20.75
CA VAL A 59 4.36 -13.25 21.92
C VAL A 59 3.99 -14.43 22.82
N TRP A 60 3.57 -15.57 22.22
CA TRP A 60 3.25 -16.79 22.96
C TRP A 60 4.44 -17.30 23.77
N VAL A 61 5.62 -17.39 23.15
CA VAL A 61 6.85 -17.81 23.84
C VAL A 61 7.18 -16.85 24.97
N ALA A 62 7.08 -15.56 24.75
CA ALA A 62 7.36 -14.55 25.76
C ALA A 62 6.43 -14.67 26.98
N ILE A 63 5.14 -14.85 26.76
CA ILE A 63 4.13 -15.01 27.83
C ILE A 63 4.42 -16.30 28.64
N HIS A 64 4.62 -17.43 27.98
CA HIS A 64 4.82 -18.72 28.66
C HIS A 64 6.14 -18.79 29.42
N GLN A 65 7.15 -18.05 28.99
CA GLN A 65 8.45 -17.98 29.67
C GLN A 65 8.54 -16.84 30.68
N GLY A 66 7.48 -16.05 30.87
CA GLY A 66 7.48 -14.88 31.75
C GLY A 66 8.41 -13.75 31.28
N GLN A 67 8.80 -13.76 30.00
CA GLN A 67 9.77 -12.81 29.42
C GLN A 67 9.06 -11.63 28.75
N TRP A 68 8.33 -10.84 29.50
CA TRP A 68 7.56 -9.70 28.98
C TRP A 68 8.39 -8.67 28.22
N TRP A 69 9.65 -8.49 28.65
CA TRP A 69 10.58 -7.60 27.95
C TRP A 69 10.83 -8.05 26.50
N TYR A 70 10.84 -9.38 26.25
CA TYR A 70 11.02 -9.94 24.91
C TYR A 70 9.80 -9.65 24.01
N ALA A 71 8.59 -9.71 24.55
CA ALA A 71 7.38 -9.32 23.83
C ALA A 71 7.42 -7.81 23.47
N GLY A 72 7.85 -6.97 24.41
CA GLY A 72 8.05 -5.53 24.16
C GLY A 72 9.08 -5.26 23.07
N LEU A 73 10.21 -5.98 23.08
CA LEU A 73 11.25 -5.88 22.07
C LEU A 73 10.74 -6.33 20.69
N ALA A 74 9.97 -7.41 20.62
CA ALA A 74 9.36 -7.88 19.37
C ALA A 74 8.40 -6.83 18.80
N GLY A 75 7.58 -6.19 19.64
CA GLY A 75 6.70 -5.10 19.23
C GLY A 75 7.46 -3.87 18.72
N LEU A 76 8.56 -3.50 19.37
CA LEU A 76 9.41 -2.39 18.94
C LEU A 76 10.04 -2.66 17.58
N ILE A 77 10.65 -3.84 17.39
CA ILE A 77 11.26 -4.26 16.12
C ILE A 77 10.20 -4.28 15.01
N TYR A 78 9.02 -4.84 15.29
CA TYR A 78 7.92 -4.85 14.34
C TYR A 78 7.55 -3.44 13.90
N THR A 79 7.34 -2.52 14.83
CA THR A 79 6.94 -1.14 14.54
C THR A 79 7.99 -0.39 13.73
N LEU A 80 9.27 -0.50 14.10
CA LEU A 80 10.35 0.18 13.38
C LEU A 80 10.48 -0.38 11.95
N CYS A 81 10.51 -1.70 11.80
CA CYS A 81 10.67 -2.32 10.49
C CYS A 81 9.48 -2.06 9.57
N THR A 82 8.25 -2.06 10.07
CA THR A 82 7.07 -1.73 9.27
C THR A 82 7.10 -0.27 8.81
N THR A 83 7.49 0.65 9.66
CA THR A 83 7.61 2.07 9.32
C THR A 83 8.64 2.29 8.22
N GLU A 84 9.84 1.76 8.39
CA GLU A 84 10.93 1.90 7.40
C GLU A 84 10.58 1.23 6.07
N GLY A 85 9.94 0.07 6.08
CA GLY A 85 9.45 -0.61 4.88
C GLY A 85 8.46 0.25 4.09
N SER A 86 7.51 0.89 4.76
CA SER A 86 6.55 1.80 4.15
C SER A 86 7.23 3.02 3.54
N VAL A 87 8.12 3.67 4.28
CA VAL A 87 8.85 4.87 3.84
C VAL A 87 9.72 4.56 2.62
N LEU A 88 10.45 3.44 2.64
CA LEU A 88 11.29 3.04 1.51
C LEU A 88 10.47 2.79 0.25
N MET A 89 9.35 2.06 0.37
CA MET A 89 8.47 1.80 -0.76
C MET A 89 7.85 3.08 -1.30
N MET A 90 7.42 3.99 -0.43
CA MET A 90 6.89 5.29 -0.82
C MET A 90 7.94 6.10 -1.62
N LYS A 91 9.18 6.16 -1.13
CA LYS A 91 10.28 6.85 -1.84
C LYS A 91 10.53 6.26 -3.24
N ARG A 92 10.51 4.93 -3.37
CA ARG A 92 10.69 4.24 -4.66
C ARG A 92 9.54 4.55 -5.62
N LEU A 93 8.30 4.45 -5.16
CA LEU A 93 7.13 4.75 -5.97
C LEU A 93 7.10 6.21 -6.43
N LEU A 94 7.40 7.17 -5.55
CA LEU A 94 7.48 8.58 -5.91
C LEU A 94 8.57 8.85 -6.96
N LYS A 95 9.71 8.18 -6.86
CA LYS A 95 10.80 8.31 -7.87
C LYS A 95 10.37 7.76 -9.23
N THR A 96 9.64 6.65 -9.23
CA THR A 96 9.11 6.05 -10.48
C THR A 96 7.99 6.91 -11.07
N GLU A 97 7.12 7.47 -10.24
CA GLU A 97 6.01 8.33 -10.66
C GLU A 97 6.47 9.73 -11.11
N SER A 98 7.61 10.22 -10.65
CA SER A 98 8.16 11.51 -11.12
C SER A 98 8.66 11.43 -12.57
N GLY A 99 8.99 10.23 -13.05
CA GLY A 99 9.33 9.98 -14.47
C GLY A 99 8.15 9.54 -15.33
N ALA A 100 7.09 9.01 -14.74
CA ALA A 100 5.85 8.65 -15.41
C ALA A 100 4.72 9.54 -14.88
N ARG A 101 3.89 10.10 -15.77
CA ARG A 101 2.71 10.90 -15.40
C ARG A 101 1.99 10.28 -14.21
N ARG A 102 1.77 11.06 -13.15
CA ARG A 102 1.04 10.64 -11.94
C ARG A 102 -0.25 9.93 -12.35
N VAL A 103 -0.52 8.74 -11.78
CA VAL A 103 -1.72 7.93 -12.00
C VAL A 103 -2.94 8.74 -11.58
N GLY A 104 -3.36 9.70 -11.70
CA GLY A 104 -4.46 10.60 -11.40
C GLY A 104 -4.41 11.86 -12.29
N ALA A 105 -3.23 12.31 -12.67
CA ALA A 105 -3.05 13.46 -13.53
C ALA A 105 -3.51 13.16 -14.98
N ARG A 106 -3.45 11.90 -15.40
CA ARG A 106 -3.88 11.47 -16.73
C ARG A 106 -5.39 11.67 -16.95
N LEU A 107 -6.20 11.37 -15.94
CA LEU A 107 -7.65 11.60 -16.04
C LEU A 107 -8.00 13.09 -16.04
N THR A 108 -7.27 13.89 -15.26
CA THR A 108 -7.48 15.35 -15.21
C THR A 108 -7.02 16.03 -16.50
N GLU A 109 -5.93 15.55 -17.11
CA GLU A 109 -5.48 16.09 -18.40
C GLU A 109 -6.38 15.65 -19.56
N LEU A 110 -6.85 14.41 -19.58
CA LEU A 110 -7.83 13.95 -20.57
C LEU A 110 -9.16 14.71 -20.44
N SER A 111 -9.58 15.04 -19.22
CA SER A 111 -10.73 15.89 -18.97
C SER A 111 -10.52 17.31 -19.47
N LYS A 112 -9.36 17.92 -19.24
CA LYS A 112 -9.01 19.25 -19.74
C LYS A 112 -8.93 19.30 -21.27
N THR A 113 -8.33 18.29 -21.90
CA THR A 113 -8.22 18.23 -23.36
C THR A 113 -9.58 18.08 -24.03
N LYS A 114 -10.49 17.36 -23.37
CA LYS A 114 -11.87 17.17 -23.88
C LYS A 114 -12.69 18.46 -23.77
N VAL A 115 -12.46 19.30 -22.76
CA VAL A 115 -13.14 20.59 -22.57
C VAL A 115 -12.58 21.65 -23.52
N THR A 116 -11.27 21.67 -23.76
CA THR A 116 -10.64 22.64 -24.70
C THR A 116 -10.88 22.26 -26.17
N GLY A 117 -11.01 21.00 -26.51
CA GLY A 117 -11.31 20.52 -27.85
C GLY A 117 -12.78 20.73 -28.29
N SER A 118 -13.70 20.96 -27.33
CA SER A 118 -15.12 21.19 -27.62
C SER A 118 -15.49 22.66 -27.83
N GLY A 119 -14.52 23.57 -27.77
CA GLY A 119 -14.73 25.02 -27.83
C GLY A 119 -14.59 25.70 -29.22
N SER A 120 -14.40 24.91 -30.31
CA SER A 120 -14.30 25.48 -31.67
C SER A 120 -15.28 24.75 -32.59
N GLY A 121 -16.52 25.18 -32.57
CA GLY A 121 -17.47 24.74 -33.58
C GLY A 121 -18.92 24.72 -33.10
N GLY A 122 -19.70 25.74 -33.46
CA GLY A 122 -21.14 25.64 -33.58
C GLY A 122 -21.97 26.24 -32.45
N SER A 123 -22.31 27.52 -32.61
CA SER A 123 -23.55 28.13 -32.13
C SER A 123 -24.73 27.19 -32.45
N GLY A 124 -25.22 26.43 -31.48
CA GLY A 124 -26.41 25.63 -31.58
C GLY A 124 -27.22 25.79 -30.30
N SER A 125 -28.17 26.73 -30.32
CA SER A 125 -29.24 26.94 -29.35
C SER A 125 -30.02 25.63 -29.16
N GLY A 126 -29.73 24.85 -28.11
CA GLY A 126 -30.48 23.67 -27.68
C GLY A 126 -31.12 23.92 -26.33
N SER A 127 -32.35 24.36 -26.33
CA SER A 127 -33.26 24.48 -25.20
C SER A 127 -33.48 23.09 -24.56
N TYR A 128 -32.89 22.88 -23.38
CA TYR A 128 -33.22 21.70 -22.56
C TYR A 128 -34.47 21.98 -21.74
N THR A 129 -35.62 21.48 -22.22
CA THR A 129 -36.86 21.36 -21.43
C THR A 129 -36.67 20.25 -20.39
N ARG A 130 -36.68 20.63 -19.13
CA ARG A 130 -36.71 19.79 -17.96
C ARG A 130 -38.10 19.12 -17.88
N LYS A 131 -38.20 17.80 -18.15
CA LYS A 131 -39.40 17.02 -17.80
C LYS A 131 -39.27 16.53 -16.37
N SER A 132 -40.10 17.08 -15.51
CA SER A 132 -40.48 16.53 -14.17
C SER A 132 -41.56 15.46 -14.40
N GLY A 133 -41.29 14.24 -13.89
CA GLY A 133 -42.16 13.10 -13.77
C GLY A 133 -41.61 12.20 -12.71
#